data_3324e5bf582557bb31adee310fb7fe1a
#
_entry.id   3324e5bf582557bb31adee310fb7fe1a
#
_cell.length_a   1.000
_cell.length_b   1.000
_cell.length_c   1.000
_cell.angle_alpha   90.00
_cell.angle_beta   90.00
_cell.angle_gamma   90.00
#
_symmetry.space_group_name_H-M   'P 1'
#
loop_
_entity.id
_entity.type
_entity.pdbx_description
1 polymer ?
#
loop_
_entity_poly.entity_id
_entity_poly.type
_entity_poly.pdbx_seq_one_letter_code
_entity_poly.pdbx_strand_id
1 'polypeptide(L)'
;MTIVASLSRWQQAAWRRSLVLWTCLFGAVLGLAACGDTQPPMTTKTLQQPSQVTQTIRMGEYRVAPGDKIRVVVLSDTELSGDYEVDSTGLISPRMAGRMSVVGMTTVEIEAMLRNRYRTDGFLRDPKLSVDLVARRPFYVVGEVQKNGAFPYVNGINVIQAVAIAGGYTRRASKTRITVRRFNSPAGEEETVTEDSPIGPGDVISVPERWF
;
A
#
# COMPACT_ATOMS: atom_id res chain seq x y z
N MET A 1 -33.13 -15.99 44.05
CA MET A 1 -32.66 -14.94 44.97
C MET A 1 -31.97 -13.88 44.07
N THR A 2 -32.72 -13.01 43.43
CA THR A 2 -33.37 -11.74 43.85
C THR A 2 -32.37 -10.71 44.41
N ILE A 3 -32.49 -9.49 43.84
CA ILE A 3 -32.00 -8.18 44.27
C ILE A 3 -30.62 -7.85 43.73
N VAL A 4 -30.41 -6.82 42.89
CA VAL A 4 -30.74 -5.38 42.97
C VAL A 4 -30.80 -4.75 41.58
N ALA A 5 -31.96 -4.28 41.22
CA ALA A 5 -32.18 -3.22 40.24
C ALA A 5 -32.27 -1.89 41.00
N SER A 6 -32.08 -0.81 40.20
CA SER A 6 -32.36 0.59 40.59
C SER A 6 -31.23 1.37 41.28
N LEU A 7 -30.62 2.22 40.49
CA LEU A 7 -30.14 3.57 40.90
C LEU A 7 -29.47 4.26 39.71
N SER A 8 -30.21 5.00 38.90
CA SER A 8 -29.62 6.08 38.06
C SER A 8 -30.70 6.85 37.24
N ARG A 9 -31.84 7.21 37.88
CA ARG A 9 -32.83 8.09 37.23
C ARG A 9 -32.92 9.51 37.83
N TRP A 10 -31.97 9.89 38.69
CA TRP A 10 -32.02 11.19 39.40
C TRP A 10 -30.99 12.23 38.97
N GLN A 11 -30.14 11.96 38.01
CA GLN A 11 -29.12 12.95 37.57
C GLN A 11 -29.40 13.70 36.31
N GLN A 12 -30.52 13.46 35.61
CA GLN A 12 -30.83 14.17 34.35
C GLN A 12 -31.79 15.37 34.48
N ALA A 13 -32.21 15.74 35.69
CA ALA A 13 -33.15 16.81 35.92
C ALA A 13 -32.57 18.17 36.34
N ALA A 14 -31.26 18.25 36.56
CA ALA A 14 -30.63 19.47 37.10
C ALA A 14 -30.01 20.43 36.06
N TRP A 15 -29.88 20.05 34.80
CA TRP A 15 -29.18 20.87 33.79
C TRP A 15 -30.08 21.69 32.86
N ARG A 16 -31.40 21.66 33.04
CA ARG A 16 -32.34 22.40 32.18
C ARG A 16 -32.90 23.71 32.75
N ARG A 17 -32.42 24.17 33.88
CA ARG A 17 -33.00 25.38 34.55
C ARG A 17 -32.06 26.60 34.67
N SER A 18 -30.86 26.61 34.09
CA SER A 18 -29.91 27.73 34.15
C SER A 18 -29.74 28.54 32.88
N LEU A 19 -30.51 28.30 31.82
CA LEU A 19 -30.31 28.95 30.49
C LEU A 19 -31.42 29.93 30.09
N VAL A 20 -32.29 30.33 31.01
CA VAL A 20 -33.42 31.23 30.69
C VAL A 20 -33.34 32.61 31.39
N LEU A 21 -32.29 32.92 32.13
CA LEU A 21 -32.22 34.14 32.94
C LEU A 21 -31.14 35.18 32.52
N TRP A 22 -30.58 35.08 31.31
CA TRP A 22 -29.55 36.07 30.90
C TRP A 22 -29.81 36.75 29.56
N THR A 23 -31.07 36.95 29.16
CA THR A 23 -31.43 37.67 27.92
C THR A 23 -32.31 38.90 28.17
N CYS A 24 -32.20 39.57 29.31
CA CYS A 24 -32.90 40.82 29.54
C CYS A 24 -32.04 41.82 30.31
N LEU A 25 -30.98 42.36 29.72
CA LEU A 25 -30.36 43.63 30.16
C LEU A 25 -29.24 43.99 29.18
N PHE A 26 -29.53 44.60 28.08
CA PHE A 26 -28.68 45.64 27.47
C PHE A 26 -29.39 46.15 26.20
N GLY A 27 -30.44 46.89 26.42
CA GLY A 27 -31.00 47.77 25.44
C GLY A 27 -30.77 49.21 25.87
N ALA A 28 -30.35 50.03 24.94
CA ALA A 28 -30.23 51.46 24.98
C ALA A 28 -28.83 52.07 25.26
N VAL A 29 -28.12 52.40 24.18
CA VAL A 29 -27.51 53.74 24.01
C VAL A 29 -27.52 54.08 22.51
N LEU A 30 -28.33 55.08 22.13
CA LEU A 30 -28.26 55.81 20.90
C LEU A 30 -26.99 56.66 20.82
N GLY A 31 -26.46 56.90 19.62
CA GLY A 31 -25.62 58.08 19.38
C GLY A 31 -24.75 58.01 18.13
N LEU A 32 -25.24 58.51 17.04
CA LEU A 32 -24.58 59.28 15.96
C LEU A 32 -23.04 59.24 15.84
N ALA A 33 -22.56 58.82 14.66
CA ALA A 33 -21.69 59.67 13.82
C ALA A 33 -21.51 59.01 12.45
N ALA A 34 -21.97 59.71 11.45
CA ALA A 34 -21.67 59.47 10.04
C ALA A 34 -20.23 59.90 9.74
N CYS A 35 -19.46 59.04 9.06
CA CYS A 35 -18.45 59.48 8.10
C CYS A 35 -18.18 58.29 7.15
N GLY A 36 -18.42 58.57 5.86
CA GLY A 36 -18.28 57.59 4.82
C GLY A 36 -16.81 57.24 4.53
N ASP A 37 -16.64 56.02 4.22
CA ASP A 37 -15.53 55.53 3.40
C ASP A 37 -16.06 54.47 2.46
N THR A 38 -16.25 54.91 1.24
CA THR A 38 -16.59 54.06 0.09
C THR A 38 -15.33 53.28 -0.31
N GLN A 39 -15.01 52.23 0.39
CA GLN A 39 -14.09 51.22 -0.14
C GLN A 39 -14.90 50.24 -0.97
N PRO A 40 -14.52 50.04 -2.25
CA PRO A 40 -15.11 48.94 -3.03
C PRO A 40 -14.83 47.61 -2.38
N PRO A 41 -15.74 46.67 -2.39
CA PRO A 41 -15.50 45.35 -1.83
C PRO A 41 -14.32 44.70 -2.56
N MET A 42 -13.18 44.65 -1.92
CA MET A 42 -12.11 43.72 -2.35
C MET A 42 -12.71 42.32 -2.22
N THR A 43 -13.09 41.79 -3.37
CA THR A 43 -13.38 40.37 -3.51
C THR A 43 -12.11 39.62 -3.15
N THR A 44 -11.97 39.28 -1.89
CA THR A 44 -10.99 38.33 -1.45
C THR A 44 -11.37 37.03 -2.12
N LYS A 45 -10.80 36.80 -3.32
CA LYS A 45 -10.83 35.53 -3.98
C LYS A 45 -10.10 34.58 -3.01
N THR A 46 -10.88 33.97 -2.12
CA THR A 46 -10.42 32.82 -1.33
C THR A 46 -9.85 31.86 -2.35
N LEU A 47 -8.52 31.85 -2.46
CA LEU A 47 -7.80 30.77 -3.10
C LEU A 47 -8.23 29.53 -2.31
N GLN A 48 -9.28 28.88 -2.77
CA GLN A 48 -9.55 27.51 -2.41
C GLN A 48 -8.25 26.76 -2.75
N GLN A 49 -7.43 26.59 -1.74
CA GLN A 49 -6.38 25.58 -1.79
C GLN A 49 -7.06 24.33 -2.34
N PRO A 50 -6.60 23.80 -3.49
CA PRO A 50 -7.08 22.50 -3.89
C PRO A 50 -6.77 21.60 -2.70
N SER A 51 -7.81 21.07 -2.08
CA SER A 51 -7.69 19.97 -1.14
C SER A 51 -6.84 18.96 -1.87
N GLN A 52 -5.56 18.92 -1.55
CA GLN A 52 -4.72 17.82 -1.92
C GLN A 52 -5.38 16.63 -1.25
N VAL A 53 -6.28 16.00 -2.00
CA VAL A 53 -6.60 14.62 -1.77
C VAL A 53 -5.25 13.93 -1.87
N THR A 54 -4.59 13.85 -0.73
CA THR A 54 -3.54 12.87 -0.52
C THR A 54 -4.26 11.54 -0.74
N GLN A 55 -4.35 11.15 -2.01
CA GLN A 55 -4.52 9.76 -2.34
C GLN A 55 -3.27 9.12 -1.76
N THR A 56 -3.37 8.80 -0.47
CA THR A 56 -2.58 7.73 0.09
C THR A 56 -2.94 6.56 -0.81
N ILE A 57 -2.13 6.37 -1.85
CA ILE A 57 -2.06 5.11 -2.55
C ILE A 57 -1.76 4.16 -1.40
N ARG A 58 -2.79 3.49 -0.89
CA ARG A 58 -2.62 2.29 -0.11
C ARG A 58 -1.99 1.34 -1.12
N MET A 59 -0.66 1.40 -1.22
CA MET A 59 0.12 0.32 -1.78
C MET A 59 -0.35 -0.88 -1.00
N GLY A 60 -1.18 -1.72 -1.64
CA GLY A 60 -1.69 -2.92 -1.03
C GLY A 60 -0.47 -3.63 -0.47
N GLU A 61 -0.51 -3.92 0.80
CA GLU A 61 0.59 -4.55 1.52
C GLU A 61 1.06 -5.75 0.69
N TYR A 62 2.32 -5.72 0.25
CA TYR A 62 2.82 -6.73 -0.67
C TYR A 62 2.78 -8.11 0.00
N ARG A 63 2.20 -9.07 -0.69
CA ARG A 63 2.14 -10.47 -0.25
C ARG A 63 3.15 -11.30 -1.00
N VAL A 64 3.96 -12.00 -0.25
CA VAL A 64 5.03 -12.85 -0.77
C VAL A 64 4.47 -13.97 -1.64
N ALA A 65 5.19 -14.25 -2.73
CA ALA A 65 4.81 -15.28 -3.69
C ALA A 65 6.04 -16.09 -4.14
N PRO A 66 5.84 -17.24 -4.79
CA PRO A 66 6.93 -18.05 -5.32
C PRO A 66 7.88 -17.25 -6.21
N GLY A 67 9.20 -17.42 -6.02
CA GLY A 67 10.25 -16.70 -6.73
C GLY A 67 10.68 -15.38 -6.10
N ASP A 68 10.03 -14.94 -5.02
CA ASP A 68 10.49 -13.79 -4.23
C ASP A 68 11.68 -14.18 -3.33
N LYS A 69 12.58 -13.22 -3.08
CA LYS A 69 13.70 -13.38 -2.16
C LYS A 69 13.50 -12.54 -0.92
N ILE A 70 13.55 -13.20 0.23
CA ILE A 70 13.42 -12.56 1.53
C ILE A 70 14.72 -12.73 2.32
N ARG A 71 15.03 -11.71 3.08
CA ARG A 71 16.16 -11.72 4.04
C ARG A 71 15.61 -11.82 5.44
N VAL A 72 16.09 -12.79 6.19
CA VAL A 72 15.81 -12.92 7.62
C VAL A 72 17.07 -12.50 8.36
N VAL A 73 16.96 -11.51 9.24
CA VAL A 73 18.04 -11.06 10.12
C VAL A 73 17.64 -11.34 11.55
N VAL A 74 18.41 -12.18 12.23
CA VAL A 74 18.21 -12.52 13.64
C VAL A 74 19.28 -11.79 14.45
N LEU A 75 18.87 -10.77 15.23
CA LEU A 75 19.81 -9.91 15.97
C LEU A 75 20.55 -10.65 17.07
N SER A 76 19.89 -11.65 17.67
CA SER A 76 20.47 -12.44 18.77
C SER A 76 21.44 -13.52 18.30
N ASP A 77 21.39 -13.89 17.01
CA ASP A 77 22.24 -14.93 16.44
C ASP A 77 22.40 -14.72 14.92
N THR A 78 23.57 -14.28 14.51
CA THR A 78 23.87 -14.01 13.10
C THR A 78 23.95 -15.27 12.25
N GLU A 79 24.20 -16.44 12.84
CA GLU A 79 24.25 -17.72 12.11
C GLU A 79 22.86 -18.14 11.63
N LEU A 80 21.80 -17.69 12.29
CA LEU A 80 20.42 -17.94 11.89
C LEU A 80 19.94 -16.97 10.80
N SER A 81 20.71 -15.91 10.55
CA SER A 81 20.39 -14.94 9.50
C SER A 81 20.73 -15.50 8.10
N GLY A 82 19.97 -15.08 7.10
CA GLY A 82 20.21 -15.50 5.72
C GLY A 82 19.19 -14.99 4.73
N ASP A 83 19.53 -15.17 3.45
CA ASP A 83 18.64 -14.90 2.32
C ASP A 83 17.96 -16.20 1.89
N TYR A 84 16.66 -16.16 1.73
CA TYR A 84 15.83 -17.32 1.37
C TYR A 84 14.99 -16.98 0.15
N GLU A 85 14.98 -17.88 -0.83
CA GLU A 85 14.09 -17.79 -1.97
C GLU A 85 12.85 -18.64 -1.71
N VAL A 86 11.69 -18.07 -2.00
CA VAL A 86 10.42 -18.79 -1.90
C VAL A 86 10.32 -19.77 -3.05
N ASP A 87 10.25 -21.04 -2.75
CA ASP A 87 10.19 -22.10 -3.75
C ASP A 87 8.85 -22.09 -4.53
N SER A 88 8.74 -22.93 -5.56
CA SER A 88 7.54 -23.06 -6.39
C SER A 88 6.32 -23.55 -5.62
N THR A 89 6.52 -24.18 -4.46
CA THR A 89 5.44 -24.64 -3.56
C THR A 89 5.07 -23.59 -2.51
N GLY A 90 5.78 -22.45 -2.51
CA GLY A 90 5.52 -21.36 -1.58
C GLY A 90 6.12 -21.52 -0.20
N LEU A 91 7.13 -22.36 -0.10
CA LEU A 91 7.83 -22.64 1.15
C LEU A 91 9.18 -21.94 1.18
N ILE A 92 9.64 -21.66 2.39
CA ILE A 92 11.04 -21.32 2.71
C ILE A 92 11.57 -22.31 3.75
N SER A 93 12.88 -22.41 3.86
CA SER A 93 13.53 -23.29 4.85
C SER A 93 14.57 -22.49 5.65
N PRO A 94 14.15 -21.62 6.59
CA PRO A 94 15.06 -20.90 7.45
C PRO A 94 15.82 -21.88 8.35
N ARG A 95 17.05 -21.51 8.67
CA ARG A 95 17.90 -22.32 9.56
C ARG A 95 17.19 -22.55 10.88
N MET A 96 17.23 -23.79 11.36
CA MET A 96 16.63 -24.26 12.62
C MET A 96 15.10 -24.16 12.70
N ALA A 97 14.42 -23.40 11.81
CA ALA A 97 12.95 -23.27 11.82
C ALA A 97 12.24 -24.33 10.96
N GLY A 98 13.00 -25.06 10.11
CA GLY A 98 12.43 -26.03 9.19
C GLY A 98 11.62 -25.40 8.05
N ARG A 99 10.88 -26.22 7.31
CA ARG A 99 10.04 -25.74 6.21
C ARG A 99 8.79 -25.04 6.72
N MET A 100 8.47 -23.87 6.10
CA MET A 100 7.29 -23.10 6.44
C MET A 100 6.68 -22.42 5.22
N SER A 101 5.34 -22.36 5.17
CA SER A 101 4.63 -21.71 4.08
C SER A 101 4.56 -20.21 4.33
N VAL A 102 4.94 -19.44 3.30
CA VAL A 102 4.96 -17.96 3.36
C VAL A 102 4.16 -17.30 2.24
N VAL A 103 3.59 -18.09 1.32
CA VAL A 103 2.78 -17.56 0.22
C VAL A 103 1.56 -16.82 0.75
N GLY A 104 1.31 -15.63 0.20
CA GLY A 104 0.19 -14.80 0.58
C GLY A 104 0.36 -14.05 1.90
N MET A 105 1.49 -14.27 2.60
CA MET A 105 1.82 -13.57 3.85
C MET A 105 2.60 -12.29 3.56
N THR A 106 2.45 -11.32 4.44
CA THR A 106 3.28 -10.12 4.48
C THR A 106 4.58 -10.40 5.22
N THR A 107 5.58 -9.53 5.07
CA THR A 107 6.85 -9.66 5.82
C THR A 107 6.63 -9.65 7.33
N VAL A 108 5.68 -8.85 7.81
CA VAL A 108 5.31 -8.76 9.25
C VAL A 108 4.70 -10.07 9.76
N GLU A 109 3.82 -10.69 8.97
CA GLU A 109 3.22 -11.98 9.32
C GLU A 109 4.28 -13.10 9.35
N ILE A 110 5.21 -13.10 8.39
CA ILE A 110 6.34 -14.04 8.35
C ILE A 110 7.24 -13.84 9.57
N GLU A 111 7.54 -12.59 9.93
CA GLU A 111 8.32 -12.27 11.12
C GLU A 111 7.67 -12.82 12.39
N ALA A 112 6.38 -12.59 12.57
CA ALA A 112 5.64 -13.09 13.72
C ALA A 112 5.64 -14.64 13.77
N MET A 113 5.47 -15.29 12.62
CA MET A 113 5.50 -16.74 12.51
C MET A 113 6.89 -17.32 12.87
N LEU A 114 7.96 -16.73 12.32
CA LEU A 114 9.34 -17.12 12.63
C LEU A 114 9.69 -16.92 14.11
N ARG A 115 9.26 -15.78 14.69
CA ARG A 115 9.47 -15.48 16.10
C ARG A 115 8.82 -16.54 16.99
N ASN A 116 7.58 -16.91 16.68
CA ASN A 116 6.89 -17.97 17.41
C ASN A 116 7.58 -19.32 17.25
N ARG A 117 8.02 -19.64 16.04
CA ARG A 117 8.70 -20.93 15.75
C ARG A 117 9.97 -21.07 16.56
N TYR A 118 10.88 -20.09 16.52
CA TYR A 118 12.13 -20.12 17.27
C TYR A 118 11.93 -20.18 18.78
N ARG A 119 10.85 -19.56 19.29
CA ARG A 119 10.49 -19.63 20.71
C ARG A 119 9.96 -21.01 21.11
N THR A 120 9.04 -21.55 20.32
CA THR A 120 8.39 -22.84 20.62
C THR A 120 9.38 -24.01 20.55
N ASP A 121 10.27 -23.98 19.58
CA ASP A 121 11.29 -25.02 19.40
C ASP A 121 12.47 -24.87 20.40
N GLY A 122 12.45 -23.82 21.24
CA GLY A 122 13.42 -23.62 22.32
C GLY A 122 14.79 -23.10 21.87
N PHE A 123 14.95 -22.72 20.60
CA PHE A 123 16.23 -22.19 20.07
C PHE A 123 16.56 -20.82 20.65
N LEU A 124 15.56 -19.94 20.79
CA LEU A 124 15.73 -18.59 21.32
C LEU A 124 14.60 -18.28 22.32
N ARG A 125 14.98 -17.72 23.49
CA ARG A 125 14.01 -17.32 24.52
C ARG A 125 13.23 -16.05 24.12
N ASP A 126 13.92 -15.08 23.56
CA ASP A 126 13.38 -13.81 23.08
C ASP A 126 13.95 -13.48 21.69
N PRO A 127 13.43 -14.12 20.62
CA PRO A 127 13.95 -13.91 19.28
C PRO A 127 13.62 -12.51 18.77
N LYS A 128 14.66 -11.69 18.58
CA LYS A 128 14.58 -10.39 17.90
C LYS A 128 15.04 -10.60 16.47
N LEU A 129 14.10 -10.50 15.54
CA LEU A 129 14.37 -10.70 14.13
C LEU A 129 13.60 -9.71 13.27
N SER A 130 14.10 -9.44 12.08
CA SER A 130 13.42 -8.73 11.02
C SER A 130 13.36 -9.57 9.76
N VAL A 131 12.31 -9.37 8.98
CA VAL A 131 12.12 -10.00 7.67
C VAL A 131 11.93 -8.92 6.63
N ASP A 132 12.86 -8.86 5.68
CA ASP A 132 12.88 -7.88 4.61
C ASP A 132 12.73 -8.55 3.24
N LEU A 133 12.02 -7.90 2.32
CA LEU A 133 11.93 -8.34 0.94
C LEU A 133 13.13 -7.79 0.16
N VAL A 134 14.07 -8.66 -0.22
CA VAL A 134 15.29 -8.29 -0.94
C VAL A 134 15.04 -8.09 -2.41
N ALA A 135 14.32 -9.03 -3.03
CA ALA A 135 13.98 -8.97 -4.44
C ALA A 135 12.62 -9.61 -4.68
N ARG A 136 11.86 -8.98 -5.56
CA ARG A 136 10.65 -9.56 -6.10
C ARG A 136 10.96 -10.36 -7.35
N ARG A 137 10.09 -11.32 -7.67
CA ARG A 137 10.19 -12.05 -8.93
C ARG A 137 10.27 -11.10 -10.11
N PRO A 138 11.03 -11.43 -11.15
CA PRO A 138 11.19 -10.59 -12.33
C PRO A 138 9.88 -10.47 -13.11
N PHE A 139 9.73 -9.40 -13.89
CA PHE A 139 8.77 -9.32 -14.96
C PHE A 139 9.41 -9.75 -16.29
N TYR A 140 8.59 -10.06 -17.27
CA TYR A 140 9.06 -10.54 -18.56
C TYR A 140 8.58 -9.62 -19.67
N VAL A 141 9.45 -9.37 -20.66
CA VAL A 141 9.10 -8.59 -21.86
C VAL A 141 9.42 -9.45 -23.08
N VAL A 142 8.43 -9.59 -23.94
CA VAL A 142 8.53 -10.40 -25.18
C VAL A 142 7.97 -9.63 -26.37
N GLY A 143 8.37 -10.03 -27.59
CA GLY A 143 7.90 -9.44 -28.86
C GLY A 143 8.82 -8.36 -29.40
N GLU A 144 8.25 -7.29 -29.95
CA GLU A 144 8.96 -6.25 -30.70
C GLU A 144 9.63 -5.21 -29.76
N VAL A 145 10.57 -5.70 -28.95
CA VAL A 145 11.49 -4.91 -28.11
C VAL A 145 12.93 -5.27 -28.43
N GLN A 146 13.88 -4.39 -28.09
CA GLN A 146 15.31 -4.62 -28.42
C GLN A 146 15.89 -5.85 -27.71
N LYS A 147 15.45 -6.10 -26.44
CA LYS A 147 15.91 -7.23 -25.63
C LYS A 147 14.72 -7.92 -25.02
N ASN A 148 14.44 -9.13 -25.48
CA ASN A 148 13.45 -10.02 -24.88
C ASN A 148 14.06 -10.71 -23.64
N GLY A 149 13.29 -10.88 -22.58
CA GLY A 149 13.77 -11.62 -21.41
C GLY A 149 13.11 -11.25 -20.11
N ALA A 150 13.74 -11.70 -19.02
CA ALA A 150 13.35 -11.40 -17.65
C ALA A 150 14.12 -10.20 -17.11
N PHE A 151 13.43 -9.30 -16.46
CA PHE A 151 14.01 -8.07 -15.89
C PHE A 151 13.63 -7.92 -14.41
N PRO A 152 14.53 -7.36 -13.59
CA PRO A 152 14.25 -7.14 -12.18
C PRO A 152 13.11 -6.15 -12.01
N TYR A 153 12.15 -6.49 -11.15
CA TYR A 153 11.00 -5.65 -10.87
C TYR A 153 11.36 -4.49 -9.94
N VAL A 154 10.91 -3.30 -10.29
CA VAL A 154 11.02 -2.08 -9.48
C VAL A 154 9.61 -1.61 -9.13
N ASN A 155 9.41 -1.15 -7.87
CA ASN A 155 8.10 -0.70 -7.42
C ASN A 155 7.57 0.48 -8.22
N GLY A 156 6.31 0.40 -8.62
CA GLY A 156 5.63 1.48 -9.32
C GLY A 156 6.00 1.61 -10.79
N ILE A 157 6.69 0.62 -11.36
CA ILE A 157 7.04 0.58 -12.77
C ILE A 157 5.79 0.43 -13.65
N ASN A 158 5.75 1.15 -14.76
CA ASN A 158 4.73 1.05 -15.80
C ASN A 158 5.27 0.39 -17.07
N VAL A 159 4.38 0.14 -18.04
CA VAL A 159 4.71 -0.54 -19.31
C VAL A 159 5.81 0.17 -20.08
N ILE A 160 5.75 1.50 -20.22
CA ILE A 160 6.79 2.24 -20.97
C ILE A 160 8.16 2.15 -20.31
N GLN A 161 8.22 2.19 -18.97
CA GLN A 161 9.47 2.04 -18.23
C GLN A 161 10.03 0.62 -18.38
N ALA A 162 9.16 -0.40 -18.34
CA ALA A 162 9.56 -1.78 -18.56
C ALA A 162 10.14 -2.00 -19.96
N VAL A 163 9.49 -1.44 -20.98
CA VAL A 163 10.00 -1.48 -22.36
C VAL A 163 11.31 -0.70 -22.48
N ALA A 164 11.46 0.43 -21.79
CA ALA A 164 12.73 1.18 -21.78
C ALA A 164 13.87 0.35 -21.18
N ILE A 165 13.63 -0.40 -20.10
CA ILE A 165 14.61 -1.34 -19.52
C ILE A 165 14.96 -2.45 -20.52
N ALA A 166 13.99 -2.92 -21.33
CA ALA A 166 14.22 -3.87 -22.44
C ALA A 166 14.93 -3.25 -23.65
N GLY A 167 15.42 -2.02 -23.55
CA GLY A 167 16.14 -1.32 -24.62
C GLY A 167 15.26 -0.54 -25.60
N GLY A 168 13.95 -0.45 -25.34
CA GLY A 168 12.98 0.26 -26.15
C GLY A 168 12.32 -0.61 -27.21
N TYR A 169 11.37 -0.01 -27.91
CA TYR A 169 10.63 -0.65 -29.02
C TYR A 169 11.51 -0.84 -30.25
N THR A 170 11.22 -1.89 -31.03
CA THR A 170 11.76 -2.00 -32.40
C THR A 170 10.97 -1.09 -33.35
N ARG A 171 11.47 -0.95 -34.59
CA ARG A 171 10.78 -0.18 -35.63
C ARG A 171 9.43 -0.81 -36.05
N ARG A 172 9.24 -2.08 -35.76
CA ARG A 172 8.03 -2.86 -36.12
C ARG A 172 7.01 -2.93 -34.99
N ALA A 173 7.33 -2.42 -33.84
CA ALA A 173 6.48 -2.49 -32.66
C ALA A 173 5.14 -1.73 -32.80
N SER A 174 4.06 -2.35 -32.30
CA SER A 174 2.78 -1.70 -32.11
C SER A 174 2.70 -1.16 -30.68
N LYS A 175 2.61 0.16 -30.52
CA LYS A 175 2.50 0.82 -29.22
C LYS A 175 1.06 0.85 -28.66
N THR A 176 0.08 0.54 -29.48
CA THR A 176 -1.35 0.63 -29.13
C THR A 176 -1.98 -0.71 -28.80
N ARG A 177 -1.32 -1.82 -29.08
CA ARG A 177 -1.84 -3.18 -28.88
C ARG A 177 -0.96 -4.01 -27.95
N ILE A 178 -0.38 -3.34 -26.94
CA ILE A 178 0.42 -4.01 -25.93
C ILE A 178 -0.51 -4.83 -25.06
N THR A 179 -0.15 -6.08 -24.80
CA THR A 179 -0.89 -6.94 -23.87
C THR A 179 -0.05 -7.30 -22.67
N VAL A 180 -0.70 -7.46 -21.53
CA VAL A 180 -0.08 -7.93 -20.29
C VAL A 180 -0.84 -9.14 -19.79
N ARG A 181 -0.12 -10.22 -19.56
CA ARG A 181 -0.62 -11.37 -18.81
C ARG A 181 -0.17 -11.23 -17.37
N ARG A 182 -1.15 -11.05 -16.48
CA ARG A 182 -0.89 -10.91 -15.04
C ARG A 182 -0.47 -12.23 -14.43
N PHE A 183 0.43 -12.20 -13.47
CA PHE A 183 0.91 -13.42 -12.79
C PHE A 183 -0.23 -14.26 -12.17
N ASN A 184 -1.25 -13.60 -11.60
CA ASN A 184 -2.39 -14.27 -10.96
C ASN A 184 -3.59 -14.45 -11.88
N SER A 185 -3.46 -14.14 -13.18
CA SER A 185 -4.54 -14.32 -14.17
C SER A 185 -4.70 -15.80 -14.53
N PRO A 186 -5.92 -16.23 -14.82
CA PRO A 186 -6.14 -17.54 -15.40
C PRO A 186 -5.26 -17.76 -16.63
N ALA A 187 -4.85 -19.01 -16.88
CA ALA A 187 -3.97 -19.32 -17.99
C ALA A 187 -4.58 -18.86 -19.33
N GLY A 188 -3.86 -17.97 -20.02
CA GLY A 188 -4.24 -17.47 -21.34
C GLY A 188 -5.03 -16.16 -21.35
N GLU A 189 -5.37 -15.59 -20.21
CA GLU A 189 -6.02 -14.29 -20.16
C GLU A 189 -4.97 -13.17 -20.30
N GLU A 190 -5.07 -12.41 -21.40
CA GLU A 190 -4.24 -11.24 -21.68
C GLU A 190 -5.10 -9.99 -21.69
N GLU A 191 -4.65 -8.97 -21.00
CA GLU A 191 -5.28 -7.66 -20.92
C GLU A 191 -4.57 -6.71 -21.88
N THR A 192 -5.31 -6.02 -22.75
CA THR A 192 -4.75 -4.91 -23.54
C THR A 192 -4.56 -3.70 -22.66
N VAL A 193 -3.35 -3.17 -22.62
CA VAL A 193 -2.95 -2.09 -21.75
C VAL A 193 -2.35 -0.90 -22.52
N THR A 194 -2.28 0.23 -21.85
CA THR A 194 -1.59 1.43 -22.35
C THR A 194 -0.15 1.50 -21.82
N GLU A 195 0.66 2.37 -22.41
CA GLU A 195 2.04 2.62 -21.97
C GLU A 195 2.15 3.05 -20.50
N ASP A 196 1.13 3.73 -19.97
CA ASP A 196 1.10 4.23 -18.58
C ASP A 196 0.55 3.20 -17.59
N SER A 197 0.06 2.06 -18.08
CA SER A 197 -0.50 1.02 -17.20
C SER A 197 0.54 0.46 -16.26
N PRO A 198 0.23 0.32 -14.95
CA PRO A 198 1.15 -0.27 -13.99
C PRO A 198 1.32 -1.76 -14.25
N ILE A 199 2.53 -2.27 -14.06
CA ILE A 199 2.85 -3.70 -14.10
C ILE A 199 3.22 -4.20 -12.72
N GLY A 200 3.01 -5.50 -12.51
CA GLY A 200 3.33 -6.20 -11.27
C GLY A 200 4.52 -7.16 -11.41
N PRO A 201 5.05 -7.64 -10.29
CA PRO A 201 6.08 -8.67 -10.30
C PRO A 201 5.51 -9.99 -10.85
N GLY A 202 6.23 -10.61 -11.80
CA GLY A 202 5.82 -11.83 -12.47
C GLY A 202 4.92 -11.63 -13.70
N ASP A 203 4.57 -10.39 -14.05
CA ASP A 203 3.78 -10.10 -15.25
C ASP A 203 4.59 -10.34 -16.52
N VAL A 204 3.90 -10.72 -17.58
CA VAL A 204 4.48 -10.89 -18.93
C VAL A 204 3.89 -9.83 -19.85
N ILE A 205 4.74 -8.94 -20.34
CA ILE A 205 4.39 -7.89 -21.30
C ILE A 205 4.68 -8.40 -22.70
N SER A 206 3.68 -8.39 -23.57
CA SER A 206 3.83 -8.76 -24.98
C SER A 206 3.62 -7.54 -25.88
N VAL A 207 4.63 -7.23 -26.66
CA VAL A 207 4.61 -6.13 -27.62
C VAL A 207 4.48 -6.70 -29.02
N PRO A 208 3.30 -6.66 -29.64
CA PRO A 208 3.09 -7.25 -30.96
C PRO A 208 3.68 -6.38 -32.07
N GLU A 209 3.82 -7.00 -33.23
CA GLU A 209 4.19 -6.30 -34.44
C GLU A 209 3.05 -5.39 -34.93
N ARG A 210 3.42 -4.27 -35.52
CA ARG A 210 2.49 -3.34 -36.17
C ARG A 210 2.08 -3.90 -37.54
N TRP A 211 0.78 -4.08 -37.72
CA TRP A 211 0.20 -4.36 -39.06
C TRP A 211 0.07 -3.02 -39.79
N PHE A 212 0.37 -3.03 -41.07
CA PHE A 212 0.23 -1.87 -41.96
C PHE A 212 -1.24 -1.67 -42.35
#